data_ac21cb1e76ec3557627c999556d387d9
#
_entry.id   ac21cb1e76ec3557627c999556d387d9
#
_cell.length_a   1.000
_cell.length_b   1.000
_cell.length_c   1.000
_cell.angle_alpha   90.00
_cell.angle_beta   90.00
_cell.angle_gamma   90.00
#
_symmetry.space_group_name_H-M   'P 1'
#
loop_
_entity.id
_entity.type
_entity.pdbx_description
1 polymer ?
#
loop_
_entity_poly.entity_id
_entity_poly.type
_entity_poly.pdbx_seq_one_letter_code
_entity_poly.pdbx_strand_id
1 'polypeptide(L)'
;FFTDWCQYCKEMQAKTFSNPKVAGYLNQNFVAIRVNTDTEGIIATQYEVRPIPDNVFLTPEGKRLRHVLGFYDADNFMNVLAHVQVSLAEAK
;
A
#
# COMPACT_ATOMS: atom_id res chain seq x y z
N PHE A 1 3.04 -2.88 3.94
CA PHE A 1 3.60 -3.48 5.18
C PHE A 1 2.61 -4.48 5.76
N PHE A 2 3.09 -5.64 6.12
CA PHE A 2 2.28 -6.75 6.59
C PHE A 2 3.07 -7.64 7.55
N THR A 3 2.37 -8.61 8.16
CA THR A 3 3.00 -9.76 8.83
C THR A 3 2.23 -11.03 8.47
N ASP A 4 2.83 -12.18 8.73
CA ASP A 4 2.20 -13.47 8.42
C ASP A 4 1.02 -13.80 9.35
N TRP A 5 0.99 -13.21 10.54
CA TRP A 5 -0.07 -13.43 11.53
C TRP A 5 -1.21 -12.40 11.46
N CYS A 6 -1.09 -11.39 10.64
CA CYS A 6 -2.06 -10.29 10.55
C CYS A 6 -3.27 -10.73 9.71
N GLN A 7 -4.43 -10.87 10.36
CA GLN A 7 -5.66 -11.33 9.68
C GLN A 7 -6.13 -10.35 8.60
N TYR A 8 -6.14 -9.06 8.90
CA TYR A 8 -6.56 -8.05 7.91
C TYR A 8 -5.58 -7.94 6.75
N CYS A 9 -4.29 -8.20 6.99
CA CYS A 9 -3.31 -8.28 5.92
C CYS A 9 -3.61 -9.43 4.96
N LYS A 10 -3.97 -10.60 5.52
CA LYS A 10 -4.36 -11.78 4.73
C LYS A 10 -5.63 -11.52 3.93
N GLU A 11 -6.61 -10.86 4.53
CA GLU A 11 -7.85 -10.51 3.84
C GLU A 11 -7.60 -9.52 2.71
N MET A 12 -6.72 -8.56 2.93
CA MET A 12 -6.35 -7.59 1.90
C MET A 12 -5.65 -8.26 0.72
N GLN A 13 -4.75 -9.20 1.00
CA GLN A 13 -4.09 -9.99 -0.02
C GLN A 13 -5.10 -10.82 -0.82
N ALA A 14 -6.04 -11.47 -0.14
CA ALA A 14 -6.99 -12.37 -0.77
C ALA A 14 -8.12 -11.66 -1.52
N LYS A 15 -8.57 -10.50 -1.05
CA LYS A 15 -9.77 -9.82 -1.56
C LYS A 15 -9.49 -8.56 -2.34
N THR A 16 -8.42 -7.84 -2.01
CA THR A 16 -8.12 -6.54 -2.60
C THR A 16 -7.02 -6.64 -3.65
N PHE A 17 -5.84 -7.10 -3.24
CA PHE A 17 -4.70 -7.16 -4.17
C PHE A 17 -4.84 -8.24 -5.23
N SER A 18 -5.64 -9.27 -5.00
CA SER A 18 -5.94 -10.30 -6.00
C SER A 18 -7.03 -9.88 -6.98
N ASN A 19 -7.75 -8.80 -6.70
CA ASN A 19 -8.78 -8.29 -7.60
C ASN A 19 -8.12 -7.82 -8.90
N PRO A 20 -8.59 -8.30 -10.08
CA PRO A 20 -7.96 -7.96 -11.36
C PRO A 20 -7.85 -6.46 -11.65
N LYS A 21 -8.83 -5.68 -11.23
CA LYS A 21 -8.81 -4.21 -11.43
C LYS A 21 -7.70 -3.57 -10.60
N VAL A 22 -7.57 -3.96 -9.34
CA VAL A 22 -6.54 -3.45 -8.44
C VAL A 22 -5.16 -3.89 -8.94
N ALA A 23 -4.99 -5.19 -9.19
CA ALA A 23 -3.72 -5.74 -9.65
C ALA A 23 -3.27 -5.09 -10.96
N GLY A 24 -4.18 -4.96 -11.92
CA GLY A 24 -3.89 -4.35 -13.22
C GLY A 24 -3.48 -2.89 -13.09
N TYR A 25 -4.20 -2.13 -12.27
CA TYR A 25 -3.90 -0.73 -12.05
C TYR A 25 -2.53 -0.54 -11.36
N LEU A 26 -2.26 -1.34 -10.34
CA LEU A 26 -0.97 -1.30 -9.65
C LEU A 26 0.19 -1.65 -10.59
N ASN A 27 0.03 -2.71 -11.40
CA ASN A 27 1.08 -3.13 -12.32
C ASN A 27 1.40 -2.09 -13.39
N GLN A 28 0.39 -1.32 -13.81
CA GLN A 28 0.58 -0.30 -14.84
C GLN A 28 1.11 1.04 -14.30
N ASN A 29 0.81 1.37 -13.05
CA ASN A 29 1.03 2.72 -12.54
C ASN A 29 2.00 2.80 -11.37
N PHE A 30 2.34 1.68 -10.74
CA PHE A 30 3.15 1.65 -9.53
C PHE A 30 4.19 0.54 -9.58
N VAL A 31 5.23 0.72 -8.79
CA VAL A 31 6.11 -0.38 -8.38
C VAL A 31 5.64 -0.80 -6.99
N ALA A 32 5.07 -1.99 -6.88
CA ALA A 32 4.53 -2.48 -5.63
C ALA A 32 5.56 -3.35 -4.90
N ILE A 33 5.80 -3.04 -3.64
CA ILE A 33 6.76 -3.76 -2.80
C ILE A 33 6.05 -4.22 -1.54
N ARG A 34 6.19 -5.49 -1.21
CA ARG A 34 5.67 -6.06 0.03
C ARG A 34 6.77 -6.12 1.07
N VAL A 35 6.50 -5.56 2.25
CA VAL A 35 7.48 -5.53 3.35
C VAL A 35 6.88 -6.19 4.57
N ASN A 36 7.50 -7.28 5.02
CA ASN A 36 7.13 -7.96 6.26
C ASN A 36 7.80 -7.23 7.43
N THR A 37 7.00 -6.65 8.32
CA THR A 37 7.53 -5.84 9.42
C THR A 37 8.26 -6.66 10.48
N ASP A 38 7.98 -7.97 10.58
CA ASP A 38 8.70 -8.84 11.50
C ASP A 38 10.14 -9.10 11.05
N THR A 39 10.38 -9.15 9.74
CA THR A 39 11.71 -9.42 9.18
C THR A 39 12.44 -8.15 8.74
N GLU A 40 11.70 -7.08 8.44
CA GLU A 40 12.25 -5.82 7.92
C GLU A 40 11.88 -4.66 8.84
N GLY A 41 12.16 -4.82 10.13
CA GLY A 41 11.81 -3.84 11.16
C GLY A 41 12.45 -2.47 10.96
N ILE A 42 13.66 -2.43 10.40
CA ILE A 42 14.36 -1.16 10.14
C ILE A 42 13.59 -0.33 9.11
N ILE A 43 13.14 -0.97 8.03
CA ILE A 43 12.36 -0.28 6.98
C ILE A 43 11.04 0.20 7.55
N ALA A 44 10.35 -0.65 8.33
CA ALA A 44 9.09 -0.28 8.97
C ALA A 44 9.26 0.95 9.86
N THR A 45 10.34 1.00 10.63
CA THR A 45 10.65 2.14 11.50
C THR A 45 10.92 3.41 10.70
N GLN A 46 11.64 3.30 9.58
CA GLN A 46 11.94 4.44 8.72
C GLN A 46 10.67 5.12 8.20
N TYR A 47 9.62 4.33 7.91
CA TYR A 47 8.35 4.85 7.41
C TYR A 47 7.31 5.01 8.50
N GLU A 48 7.72 4.89 9.77
CA GLU A 48 6.86 5.08 10.94
C GLU A 48 5.66 4.14 10.95
N VAL A 49 5.85 2.93 10.45
CA VAL A 49 4.80 1.91 10.39
C VAL A 49 4.69 1.22 11.75
N ARG A 50 3.50 1.22 12.33
CA ARG A 50 3.21 0.53 13.59
C ARG A 50 2.01 -0.38 13.46
N PRO A 51 0.76 0.15 13.24
CA PRO A 51 -0.34 -0.77 12.93
C PRO A 51 -0.24 -1.24 11.49
N ILE A 52 -0.75 -2.45 11.25
CA ILE A 52 -0.76 -3.09 9.93
C ILE A 52 -2.16 -3.63 9.64
N PRO A 53 -2.56 -3.79 8.37
CA PRO A 53 -1.79 -3.45 7.17
C PRO A 53 -1.63 -1.94 7.02
N ASP A 54 -0.49 -1.52 6.46
CA ASP A 54 -0.24 -0.12 6.15
C ASP A 54 0.33 -0.04 4.74
N ASN A 55 -0.34 0.70 3.88
CA ASN A 55 0.08 0.92 2.51
C ASN A 55 0.65 2.32 2.40
N VAL A 56 1.95 2.41 2.18
CA VAL A 56 2.68 3.67 2.08
C VAL A 56 2.93 3.97 0.61
N PHE A 57 2.54 5.16 0.18
CA PHE A 57 2.75 5.63 -1.19
C PHE A 57 3.89 6.63 -1.23
N LEU A 58 4.84 6.37 -2.12
CA LEU A 58 6.03 7.21 -2.29
C LEU A 58 6.06 7.84 -3.67
N THR A 59 6.69 9.00 -3.77
CA THR A 59 7.04 9.58 -5.06
C THR A 59 8.15 8.74 -5.71
N PRO A 60 8.42 8.91 -7.03
CA PRO A 60 9.54 8.23 -7.67
C PRO A 60 10.89 8.50 -6.99
N GLU A 61 11.04 9.63 -6.30
CA GLU A 61 12.26 10.00 -5.58
C GLU A 61 12.33 9.39 -4.18
N GLY A 62 11.30 8.59 -3.78
CA GLY A 62 11.26 7.94 -2.48
C GLY A 62 10.68 8.79 -1.35
N LYS A 63 10.11 9.94 -1.68
CA LYS A 63 9.48 10.81 -0.69
C LYS A 63 8.10 10.29 -0.33
N ARG A 64 7.79 10.23 0.97
CA ARG A 64 6.49 9.79 1.45
C ARG A 64 5.39 10.77 1.03
N LEU A 65 4.39 10.26 0.34
CA LEU A 65 3.25 11.04 -0.15
C LEU A 65 2.06 10.93 0.80
N ARG A 66 1.65 9.71 1.11
CA ARG A 66 0.59 9.40 2.07
C ARG A 66 0.65 7.93 2.46
N HIS A 67 -0.15 7.56 3.47
CA HIS A 67 -0.34 6.16 3.81
C HIS A 67 -1.82 5.89 4.10
N VAL A 68 -2.20 4.62 4.00
CA VAL A 68 -3.57 4.17 4.22
C VAL A 68 -3.52 2.99 5.19
N LEU A 69 -4.09 3.18 6.37
CA LEU A 69 -4.08 2.20 7.45
C LEU A 69 -5.30 1.29 7.39
N GLY A 70 -5.08 0.01 7.62
CA GLY A 70 -6.14 -0.96 7.78
C GLY A 70 -6.63 -1.57 6.49
N PHE A 71 -7.64 -2.42 6.61
CA PHE A 71 -8.24 -3.12 5.48
C PHE A 71 -9.08 -2.17 4.63
N TYR A 72 -8.86 -2.24 3.32
CA TYR A 72 -9.70 -1.60 2.29
C TYR A 72 -10.13 -2.67 1.31
N ASP A 73 -11.42 -2.72 0.97
CA ASP A 73 -11.88 -3.60 -0.09
C ASP A 73 -11.42 -3.07 -1.47
N ALA A 74 -11.67 -3.85 -2.52
CA ALA A 74 -11.18 -3.50 -3.86
C ALA A 74 -11.69 -2.15 -4.34
N ASP A 75 -12.98 -1.87 -4.19
CA ASP A 75 -13.58 -0.63 -4.68
C ASP A 75 -13.04 0.59 -3.94
N ASN A 76 -12.94 0.51 -2.63
CA ASN A 76 -12.40 1.60 -1.82
C ASN A 76 -10.91 1.79 -2.08
N PHE A 77 -10.17 0.69 -2.30
CA PHE A 77 -8.75 0.79 -2.62
C PHE A 77 -8.52 1.43 -3.99
N MET A 78 -9.36 1.14 -4.97
CA MET A 78 -9.30 1.83 -6.27
C MET A 78 -9.51 3.34 -6.13
N ASN A 79 -10.41 3.76 -5.24
CA ASN A 79 -10.59 5.18 -4.94
C ASN A 79 -9.33 5.80 -4.33
N VAL A 80 -8.67 5.08 -3.43
CA VAL A 80 -7.40 5.52 -2.85
C VAL A 80 -6.36 5.71 -3.96
N LEU A 81 -6.24 4.74 -4.86
CA LEU A 81 -5.26 4.79 -5.96
C LEU A 81 -5.52 5.99 -6.88
N ALA A 82 -6.78 6.28 -7.17
CA ALA A 82 -7.14 7.44 -7.98
C ALA A 82 -6.69 8.75 -7.32
N HIS A 83 -6.92 8.89 -6.01
CA HIS A 83 -6.49 10.06 -5.25
C HIS A 83 -4.97 10.18 -5.19
N VAL A 84 -4.27 9.07 -5.05
CA VAL A 84 -2.81 9.05 -5.05
C VAL A 84 -2.26 9.53 -6.40
N GLN A 85 -2.87 9.11 -7.51
CA GLN A 85 -2.45 9.57 -8.84
C GLN A 85 -2.64 11.07 -9.01
N VAL A 86 -3.75 11.63 -8.52
CA VAL A 86 -3.98 13.08 -8.53
C VAL A 86 -2.89 13.77 -7.72
N SER A 87 -2.59 13.29 -6.53
CA SER A 87 -1.55 13.86 -5.66
C SER A 87 -0.16 13.81 -6.33
N LEU A 88 0.16 12.71 -7.02
CA LEU A 88 1.41 12.58 -7.75
C LEU A 88 1.51 13.59 -8.89
N ALA A 89 0.42 13.81 -9.61
CA ALA A 89 0.38 14.80 -10.68
C ALA A 89 0.58 16.22 -10.15
N GLU A 90 -0.02 16.53 -9.01
CA GLU A 90 0.13 17.85 -8.35
C GLU A 90 1.53 18.06 -7.78
N ALA A 91 2.22 16.98 -7.37
CA ALA A 91 3.56 17.07 -6.79
C ALA A 91 4.65 17.40 -7.82
N LYS A 92 4.33 17.31 -9.11
CA LYS A 92 5.23 17.71 -10.18
C LYS A 92 5.14 19.21 -10.42
#